data_c6b31d74f5ca8eec093113bd646cc98c
#
_entry.id   c6b31d74f5ca8eec093113bd646cc98c
#
_cell.length_a   1.000
_cell.length_b   1.000
_cell.length_c   1.000
_cell.angle_alpha   90.00
_cell.angle_beta   90.00
_cell.angle_gamma   90.00
#
_symmetry.space_group_name_H-M   'P 1'
#
loop_
_entity.id
_entity.type
_entity.pdbx_description
1 polymer ?
#
loop_
_entity_poly.entity_id
_entity_poly.type
_entity_poly.pdbx_seq_one_letter_code
_entity_poly.pdbx_strand_id
1 'polypeptide(L)'
;MFVPNLTNNFYFLNQLVNYHSKQSLMLNQLDNFYLEKQEPIQHCLLALRKIIMAFDKNIVAAWKYGMPFFCYEGKMFCYLWIDKKTKRPYLGMVEGMWLKHPALQQGKRSRMKIILFDPEKDLPIKMIKELLQQAIDLYKNGMIATAEK
;
A
#
# COMPACT_ATOMS: atom_id res chain seq x y z
N MET A 1 16.69 36.55 -30.95
CA MET A 1 16.61 36.37 -29.51
C MET A 1 15.28 35.69 -29.16
N PHE A 2 15.34 34.48 -28.69
CA PHE A 2 14.14 33.69 -28.35
C PHE A 2 13.61 34.15 -26.99
N VAL A 3 12.43 34.75 -26.94
CA VAL A 3 11.76 35.10 -25.69
C VAL A 3 10.79 33.97 -25.33
N PRO A 4 11.03 33.23 -24.25
CA PRO A 4 10.09 32.18 -23.86
C PRO A 4 8.71 32.77 -23.59
N ASN A 5 7.70 32.12 -24.10
CA ASN A 5 6.31 32.54 -23.92
C ASN A 5 5.94 32.47 -22.44
N LEU A 6 5.79 33.63 -21.79
CA LEU A 6 5.49 33.76 -20.37
C LEU A 6 4.21 33.03 -19.95
N THR A 7 3.22 32.94 -20.86
CA THR A 7 1.96 32.20 -20.61
C THR A 7 2.18 30.69 -20.44
N ASN A 8 3.04 30.09 -21.24
CA ASN A 8 3.36 28.68 -21.13
C ASN A 8 4.12 28.35 -19.85
N ASN A 9 5.01 29.26 -19.43
CA ASN A 9 5.76 29.08 -18.19
C ASN A 9 4.85 29.18 -16.96
N PHE A 10 3.89 30.11 -16.97
CA PHE A 10 2.92 30.25 -15.88
C PHE A 10 2.00 29.01 -15.74
N TYR A 11 1.52 28.49 -16.87
CA TYR A 11 0.71 27.25 -16.88
C TYR A 11 1.51 26.05 -16.34
N PHE A 12 2.75 25.89 -16.77
CA PHE A 12 3.64 24.84 -16.29
C PHE A 12 3.89 24.92 -14.78
N LEU A 13 4.16 26.12 -14.26
CA LEU A 13 4.34 26.37 -12.83
C LEU A 13 3.08 26.02 -12.04
N ASN A 14 1.89 26.37 -12.54
CA ASN A 14 0.63 26.03 -11.89
C ASN A 14 0.40 24.51 -11.85
N GLN A 15 0.76 23.80 -12.91
CA GLN A 15 0.68 22.33 -12.92
C GLN A 15 1.62 21.70 -11.90
N LEU A 16 2.84 22.20 -11.77
CA LEU A 16 3.80 21.73 -10.77
C LEU A 16 3.31 21.98 -9.34
N VAL A 17 2.76 23.16 -9.07
CA VAL A 17 2.19 23.50 -7.77
C VAL A 17 1.03 22.56 -7.42
N ASN A 18 0.13 22.32 -8.36
CA ASN A 18 -1.00 21.42 -8.17
C ASN A 18 -0.55 19.97 -7.93
N TYR A 19 0.46 19.52 -8.66
CA TYR A 19 1.04 18.19 -8.47
C TYR A 19 1.64 18.04 -7.08
N HIS A 20 2.46 18.99 -6.66
CA HIS A 20 3.07 18.99 -5.32
C HIS A 20 2.01 19.08 -4.21
N SER A 21 0.96 19.88 -4.39
CA SER A 21 -0.14 19.99 -3.43
C SER A 21 -0.89 18.66 -3.27
N LYS A 22 -1.16 17.96 -4.36
CA LYS A 22 -1.80 16.63 -4.33
C LYS A 22 -0.93 15.59 -3.64
N GLN A 23 0.37 15.59 -3.93
CA GLN A 23 1.32 14.67 -3.26
C GLN A 23 1.42 14.97 -1.77
N SER A 24 1.51 16.24 -1.40
CA SER A 24 1.55 16.65 0.01
C SER A 24 0.29 16.24 0.76
N LEU A 25 -0.89 16.42 0.14
CA LEU A 25 -2.17 15.98 0.74
C LEU A 25 -2.22 14.47 0.92
N MET A 26 -1.77 13.70 -0.05
CA MET A 26 -1.74 12.24 0.01
C MET A 26 -0.79 11.76 1.12
N LEU A 27 0.40 12.35 1.24
CA LEU A 27 1.37 12.03 2.28
C LEU A 27 0.79 12.34 3.67
N ASN A 28 0.08 13.48 3.81
CA ASN A 28 -0.58 13.83 5.06
C ASN A 28 -1.66 12.82 5.45
N GLN A 29 -2.45 12.34 4.50
CA GLN A 29 -3.48 11.33 4.76
C GLN A 29 -2.86 10.00 5.19
N LEU A 30 -1.79 9.56 4.52
CA LEU A 30 -1.06 8.36 4.88
C LEU A 30 -0.46 8.47 6.29
N ASP A 31 0.22 9.56 6.60
CA ASP A 31 0.84 9.76 7.90
C ASP A 31 -0.23 9.84 9.00
N ASN A 32 -1.31 10.57 8.77
CA ASN A 32 -2.40 10.71 9.73
C ASN A 32 -3.05 9.37 10.05
N PHE A 33 -3.23 8.49 9.07
CA PHE A 33 -3.78 7.17 9.32
C PHE A 33 -3.01 6.43 10.43
N TYR A 34 -1.67 6.45 10.37
CA TYR A 34 -0.85 5.80 11.38
C TYR A 34 -0.80 6.58 12.70
N LEU A 35 -0.67 7.91 12.61
CA LEU A 35 -0.56 8.76 13.80
C LEU A 35 -1.82 8.79 14.66
N GLU A 36 -2.98 8.61 14.05
CA GLU A 36 -4.27 8.58 14.77
C GLU A 36 -4.50 7.28 15.55
N LYS A 37 -3.72 6.24 15.29
CA LYS A 37 -3.89 4.96 15.97
C LYS A 37 -3.17 4.96 17.31
N GLN A 38 -3.75 4.26 18.28
CA GLN A 38 -3.15 4.08 19.59
C GLN A 38 -2.29 2.82 19.65
N GLU A 39 -1.38 2.80 20.63
CA GLU A 39 -0.58 1.60 20.90
C GLU A 39 -1.47 0.48 21.49
N PRO A 40 -1.19 -0.79 21.22
CA PRO A 40 -0.09 -1.33 20.41
C PRO A 40 -0.38 -1.40 18.90
N ILE A 41 -1.56 -1.00 18.46
CA ILE A 41 -1.99 -1.07 17.05
C ILE A 41 -1.12 -0.19 16.17
N GLN A 42 -0.82 1.02 16.61
CA GLN A 42 0.03 1.96 15.87
C GLN A 42 1.40 1.35 15.56
N HIS A 43 2.04 0.80 16.57
CA HIS A 43 3.37 0.19 16.41
C HIS A 43 3.33 -0.99 15.43
N CYS A 44 2.31 -1.83 15.52
CA CYS A 44 2.13 -2.96 14.62
C CYS A 44 1.96 -2.51 13.16
N LEU A 45 1.10 -1.52 12.91
CA LEU A 45 0.87 -0.98 11.56
C LEU A 45 2.12 -0.33 10.99
N LEU A 46 2.86 0.43 11.79
CA LEU A 46 4.11 1.06 11.34
C LEU A 46 5.19 0.01 11.02
N ALA A 47 5.27 -1.06 11.81
CA ALA A 47 6.18 -2.16 11.56
C ALA A 47 5.83 -2.90 10.26
N LEU A 48 4.54 -3.15 10.02
CA LEU A 48 4.06 -3.75 8.76
C LEU A 48 4.40 -2.87 7.56
N ARG A 49 4.13 -1.57 7.66
CA ARG A 49 4.51 -0.60 6.63
C ARG A 49 6.00 -0.66 6.30
N LYS A 50 6.83 -0.70 7.32
CA LYS A 50 8.29 -0.76 7.16
C LYS A 50 8.73 -2.04 6.43
N ILE A 51 8.17 -3.19 6.81
CA ILE A 51 8.47 -4.47 6.16
C ILE A 51 8.08 -4.44 4.68
N ILE A 52 6.87 -3.95 4.38
CA ILE A 52 6.36 -3.90 3.01
C ILE A 52 7.21 -2.96 2.15
N MET A 53 7.46 -1.74 2.62
CA MET A 53 8.21 -0.74 1.86
C MET A 53 9.68 -1.14 1.64
N ALA A 54 10.28 -1.85 2.59
CA ALA A 54 11.66 -2.32 2.47
C ALA A 54 11.80 -3.58 1.62
N PHE A 55 10.70 -4.27 1.31
CA PHE A 55 10.74 -5.55 0.61
C PHE A 55 11.21 -5.42 -0.84
N ASP A 56 10.75 -4.39 -1.55
CA ASP A 56 11.13 -4.14 -2.94
C ASP A 56 11.10 -2.63 -3.23
N LYS A 57 12.12 -2.13 -3.93
CA LYS A 57 12.25 -0.71 -4.26
C LYS A 57 11.14 -0.19 -5.17
N ASN A 58 10.43 -1.07 -5.88
CA ASN A 58 9.36 -0.70 -6.79
C ASN A 58 7.99 -0.61 -6.09
N ILE A 59 7.95 -0.86 -4.78
CA ILE A 59 6.73 -0.69 -3.99
C ILE A 59 6.55 0.78 -3.65
N VAL A 60 5.35 1.30 -3.93
CA VAL A 60 4.98 2.69 -3.68
C VAL A 60 3.73 2.73 -2.82
N ALA A 61 3.77 3.47 -1.72
CA ALA A 61 2.60 3.70 -0.88
C ALA A 61 1.64 4.69 -1.55
N ALA A 62 0.34 4.46 -1.42
CA ALA A 62 -0.69 5.31 -1.99
C ALA A 62 -1.92 5.36 -1.07
N TRP A 63 -2.62 6.49 -1.07
CA TRP A 63 -3.89 6.62 -0.36
C TRP A 63 -5.01 6.37 -1.35
N LYS A 64 -5.71 5.24 -1.21
CA LYS A 64 -6.80 4.83 -2.10
C LYS A 64 -7.99 4.34 -1.27
N TYR A 65 -9.20 4.72 -1.68
CA TYR A 65 -10.44 4.30 -1.02
C TYR A 65 -10.46 4.60 0.49
N GLY A 66 -9.80 5.67 0.91
CA GLY A 66 -9.68 6.02 2.33
C GLY A 66 -8.77 5.12 3.14
N MET A 67 -7.86 4.39 2.50
CA MET A 67 -6.98 3.41 3.14
C MET A 67 -5.54 3.47 2.60
N PRO A 68 -4.55 3.04 3.41
CA PRO A 68 -3.17 2.93 2.94
C PRO A 68 -3.00 1.67 2.08
N PHE A 69 -2.81 1.88 0.78
CA PHE A 69 -2.49 0.86 -0.20
C PHE A 69 -1.01 0.88 -0.54
N PHE A 70 -0.54 -0.25 -1.05
CA PHE A 70 0.79 -0.40 -1.61
C PHE A 70 0.65 -0.89 -3.04
N CYS A 71 1.36 -0.22 -3.94
CA CYS A 71 1.32 -0.51 -5.37
C CYS A 71 2.66 -1.07 -5.83
N TYR A 72 2.59 -2.02 -6.75
CA TYR A 72 3.76 -2.57 -7.43
C TYR A 72 3.55 -2.35 -8.92
N GLU A 73 4.49 -1.63 -9.54
CA GLU A 73 4.42 -1.27 -10.96
C GLU A 73 3.05 -0.74 -11.40
N GLY A 74 2.50 0.19 -10.62
CA GLY A 74 1.23 0.85 -10.92
C GLY A 74 -0.02 0.08 -10.53
N LYS A 75 0.11 -1.13 -9.99
CA LYS A 75 -1.03 -1.96 -9.53
C LYS A 75 -1.06 -2.05 -8.02
N MET A 76 -2.23 -1.80 -7.43
CA MET A 76 -2.46 -2.07 -6.01
C MET A 76 -2.32 -3.56 -5.75
N PHE A 77 -1.44 -3.97 -4.84
CA PHE A 77 -1.23 -5.39 -4.54
C PHE A 77 -1.49 -5.76 -3.08
N CYS A 78 -1.36 -4.82 -2.16
CA CYS A 78 -1.75 -5.05 -0.76
C CYS A 78 -2.14 -3.74 -0.06
N TYR A 79 -2.76 -3.87 1.11
CA TYR A 79 -3.19 -2.73 1.91
C TYR A 79 -3.21 -3.10 3.39
N LEU A 80 -3.24 -2.10 4.26
CA LEU A 80 -3.35 -2.26 5.70
C LEU A 80 -4.67 -1.70 6.19
N TRP A 81 -5.32 -2.39 7.14
CA TRP A 81 -6.52 -1.91 7.79
C TRP A 81 -6.67 -2.53 9.16
N ILE A 82 -7.79 -2.23 9.81
CA ILE A 82 -8.14 -2.76 11.14
C ILE A 82 -9.48 -3.46 11.06
N ASP A 83 -9.54 -4.68 11.55
CA ASP A 83 -10.78 -5.45 11.62
C ASP A 83 -11.74 -4.85 12.64
N LYS A 84 -12.99 -4.63 12.25
CA LYS A 84 -14.00 -3.98 13.08
C LYS A 84 -14.37 -4.78 14.32
N LYS A 85 -14.39 -6.12 14.20
CA LYS A 85 -14.79 -7.00 15.30
C LYS A 85 -13.68 -7.20 16.32
N THR A 86 -12.50 -7.58 15.85
CA THR A 86 -11.39 -7.93 16.72
C THR A 86 -10.51 -6.75 17.09
N LYS A 87 -10.63 -5.62 16.35
CA LYS A 87 -9.75 -4.45 16.46
C LYS A 87 -8.30 -4.75 16.16
N ARG A 88 -8.04 -5.87 15.49
CA ARG A 88 -6.69 -6.28 15.11
C ARG A 88 -6.29 -5.69 13.76
N PRO A 89 -5.03 -5.25 13.61
CA PRO A 89 -4.49 -4.88 12.30
C PRO A 89 -4.48 -6.08 11.36
N TYR A 90 -4.66 -5.82 10.07
CA TYR A 90 -4.53 -6.88 9.07
C TYR A 90 -3.85 -6.37 7.80
N LEU A 91 -3.22 -7.30 7.11
CA LEU A 91 -2.67 -7.12 5.78
C LEU A 91 -3.66 -7.75 4.79
N GLY A 92 -4.17 -6.93 3.88
CA GLY A 92 -5.03 -7.40 2.80
C GLY A 92 -4.24 -7.61 1.52
N MET A 93 -4.38 -8.79 0.92
CA MET A 93 -3.76 -9.13 -0.37
C MET A 93 -4.79 -8.99 -1.47
N VAL A 94 -4.58 -8.06 -2.40
CA VAL A 94 -5.55 -7.75 -3.46
C VAL A 94 -5.83 -8.97 -4.34
N GLU A 95 -4.78 -9.68 -4.74
CA GLU A 95 -4.89 -10.90 -5.54
C GLU A 95 -4.87 -12.17 -4.67
N GLY A 96 -5.48 -12.08 -3.49
CA GLY A 96 -5.47 -13.16 -2.50
C GLY A 96 -5.95 -14.50 -3.01
N MET A 97 -6.88 -14.52 -3.99
CA MET A 97 -7.38 -15.75 -4.60
C MET A 97 -6.29 -16.62 -5.24
N TRP A 98 -5.18 -15.97 -5.65
CA TRP A 98 -4.04 -16.66 -6.27
C TRP A 98 -2.93 -17.01 -5.27
N LEU A 99 -3.11 -16.64 -4.01
CA LEU A 99 -2.13 -16.90 -2.95
C LEU A 99 -2.58 -18.07 -2.08
N LYS A 100 -1.61 -18.90 -1.68
CA LYS A 100 -1.86 -20.07 -0.85
C LYS A 100 -1.04 -19.99 0.42
N HIS A 101 -1.73 -19.80 1.53
CA HIS A 101 -1.15 -19.88 2.86
C HIS A 101 -2.24 -20.13 3.88
N PRO A 102 -2.04 -21.04 4.88
CA PRO A 102 -3.10 -21.38 5.84
C PRO A 102 -3.54 -20.20 6.71
N ALA A 103 -2.70 -19.18 6.91
CA ALA A 103 -3.05 -17.99 7.69
C ALA A 103 -3.93 -17.01 6.93
N LEU A 104 -4.03 -17.12 5.60
CA LEU A 104 -4.87 -16.24 4.79
C LEU A 104 -6.34 -16.62 4.93
N GLN A 105 -7.18 -15.61 5.17
CA GLN A 105 -8.61 -15.75 5.35
C GLN A 105 -9.35 -15.06 4.22
N GLN A 106 -10.20 -15.78 3.52
CA GLN A 106 -11.04 -15.23 2.45
C GLN A 106 -12.34 -14.65 3.00
N GLY A 107 -13.00 -15.38 3.91
CA GLY A 107 -14.32 -14.99 4.40
C GLY A 107 -15.31 -14.84 3.27
N LYS A 108 -16.06 -13.74 3.25
CA LYS A 108 -17.05 -13.44 2.19
C LYS A 108 -16.46 -12.67 1.01
N ARG A 109 -15.13 -12.52 0.94
CA ARG A 109 -14.45 -11.81 -0.14
C ARG A 109 -14.34 -12.70 -1.38
N SER A 110 -14.52 -12.13 -2.56
CA SER A 110 -14.42 -12.87 -3.82
C SER A 110 -12.97 -12.99 -4.33
N ARG A 111 -12.16 -11.95 -4.11
CA ARG A 111 -10.83 -11.83 -4.70
C ARG A 111 -9.75 -11.69 -3.62
N MET A 112 -10.00 -10.87 -2.63
CA MET A 112 -9.01 -10.51 -1.61
C MET A 112 -8.98 -11.57 -0.50
N LYS A 113 -7.81 -11.71 0.11
CA LYS A 113 -7.62 -12.44 1.36
C LYS A 113 -6.89 -11.58 2.35
N ILE A 114 -7.14 -11.79 3.63
CA ILE A 114 -6.50 -11.01 4.69
C ILE A 114 -5.75 -11.92 5.65
N ILE A 115 -4.77 -11.35 6.33
CA ILE A 115 -4.12 -11.98 7.47
C ILE A 115 -4.17 -11.02 8.65
N LEU A 116 -4.76 -11.49 9.74
CA LEU A 116 -4.89 -10.75 11.00
C LEU A 116 -3.64 -10.92 11.84
N PHE A 117 -3.24 -9.87 12.52
CA PHE A 117 -2.09 -9.88 13.43
C PHE A 117 -2.52 -9.54 14.85
N ASP A 118 -1.90 -10.21 15.82
CA ASP A 118 -2.00 -9.80 17.22
C ASP A 118 -0.99 -8.67 17.46
N PRO A 119 -1.46 -7.43 17.77
CA PRO A 119 -0.54 -6.30 17.88
C PRO A 119 0.37 -6.37 19.12
N GLU A 120 0.12 -7.29 20.05
CA GLU A 120 0.94 -7.50 21.25
C GLU A 120 2.02 -8.57 21.04
N LYS A 121 2.00 -9.23 19.90
CA LYS A 121 2.99 -10.28 19.56
C LYS A 121 3.94 -9.80 18.49
N ASP A 122 5.12 -10.42 18.42
CA ASP A 122 6.07 -10.20 17.35
C ASP A 122 5.47 -10.57 16.01
N LEU A 123 5.75 -9.75 14.98
CA LEU A 123 5.28 -10.03 13.63
C LEU A 123 6.01 -11.23 13.04
N PRO A 124 5.28 -12.14 12.35
CA PRO A 124 5.90 -13.26 11.65
C PRO A 124 6.55 -12.77 10.34
N ILE A 125 7.71 -12.15 10.44
CA ILE A 125 8.38 -11.43 9.35
C ILE A 125 8.65 -12.34 8.16
N LYS A 126 9.13 -13.58 8.41
CA LYS A 126 9.41 -14.54 7.34
C LYS A 126 8.17 -14.86 6.53
N MET A 127 7.05 -15.13 7.19
CA MET A 127 5.78 -15.43 6.54
C MET A 127 5.27 -14.23 5.74
N ILE A 128 5.37 -13.02 6.30
CA ILE A 128 4.95 -11.80 5.59
C ILE A 128 5.77 -11.63 4.32
N LYS A 129 7.09 -11.81 4.38
CA LYS A 129 7.97 -11.71 3.21
C LYS A 129 7.66 -12.79 2.17
N GLU A 130 7.34 -14.01 2.58
CA GLU A 130 6.91 -15.08 1.67
C GLU A 130 5.63 -14.72 0.92
N LEU A 131 4.64 -14.15 1.62
CA LEU A 131 3.40 -13.68 1.01
C LEU A 131 3.63 -12.51 0.03
N LEU A 132 4.45 -11.56 0.42
CA LEU A 132 4.81 -10.45 -0.46
C LEU A 132 5.52 -10.96 -1.72
N GLN A 133 6.40 -11.94 -1.58
CA GLN A 133 7.10 -12.53 -2.72
C GLN A 133 6.12 -13.26 -3.66
N GLN A 134 5.22 -14.07 -3.12
CA GLN A 134 4.18 -14.72 -3.92
C GLN A 134 3.35 -13.69 -4.70
N ALA A 135 2.95 -12.61 -4.04
CA ALA A 135 2.16 -11.57 -4.68
C ALA A 135 2.93 -10.86 -5.81
N ILE A 136 4.18 -10.51 -5.56
CA ILE A 136 5.03 -9.84 -6.58
C ILE A 136 5.29 -10.77 -7.75
N ASP A 137 5.49 -12.06 -7.51
CA ASP A 137 5.73 -13.05 -8.55
C ASP A 137 4.56 -13.15 -9.54
N LEU A 138 3.33 -12.90 -9.10
CA LEU A 138 2.17 -12.85 -10.01
C LEU A 138 2.33 -11.79 -11.10
N TYR A 139 2.93 -10.66 -10.75
CA TYR A 139 3.20 -9.57 -11.72
C TYR A 139 4.43 -9.87 -12.56
N LYS A 140 5.49 -10.40 -11.95
CA LYS A 140 6.75 -10.71 -12.65
C LYS A 140 6.59 -11.80 -13.70
N ASN A 141 5.77 -12.82 -13.44
CA ASN A 141 5.55 -13.90 -14.39
C ASN A 141 4.39 -13.65 -15.37
N GLY A 142 3.79 -12.45 -15.33
CA GLY A 142 2.74 -12.04 -16.26
C GLY A 142 1.34 -12.59 -15.97
N MET A 143 1.13 -13.27 -14.85
CA MET A 143 -0.20 -13.76 -14.47
C MET A 143 -1.16 -12.59 -14.20
N ILE A 144 -0.66 -11.52 -13.60
CA ILE A 144 -1.39 -10.27 -13.42
C ILE A 144 -0.68 -9.19 -14.24
N ALA A 145 -1.43 -8.54 -15.13
CA ALA A 145 -0.89 -7.47 -15.97
C ALA A 145 -0.52 -6.24 -15.11
N THR A 146 0.66 -5.69 -15.36
CA THR A 146 1.07 -4.41 -14.78
C THR A 146 0.55 -3.26 -15.64
N ALA A 147 0.56 -2.04 -15.07
CA ALA A 147 0.26 -0.85 -15.86
C ALA A 147 1.34 -0.70 -16.95
N GLU A 148 0.93 -0.41 -18.17
CA GLU A 148 1.86 -0.09 -19.25
C GLU A 148 2.69 1.14 -18.87
N LYS A 149 3.99 1.04 -19.11
CA LYS A 149 4.92 2.14 -18.84
C LYS A 149 4.80 3.21 -19.91
#